data_78a1fddad1f3fe4681c05130770cb8a0
#
_entry.id   78a1fddad1f3fe4681c05130770cb8a0
#
_cell.length_a   1.000
_cell.length_b   1.000
_cell.length_c   1.000
_cell.angle_alpha   90.00
_cell.angle_beta   90.00
_cell.angle_gamma   90.00
#
_symmetry.space_group_name_H-M   'P 1'
#
loop_
_entity.id
_entity.type
_entity.pdbx_description
1 polymer ?
#
loop_
_entity_poly.entity_id
_entity_poly.type
_entity_poly.pdbx_seq_one_letter_code
_entity_poly.pdbx_strand_id
1 'polypeptide(L)'
;MCRKSSINKERLETELGIRFRAYGTGWRYDWQSDGMLARVVRPDGKEVSFAYDALGRRIRKSFAGTTTQFVWDGNVPLHEWTEESEMVTWLFEQDTFVPAAKLVANGECFFIVSDYLGTPMQAYDKQGDKVWEQELDIYGRQRKQPSAFLPFKYQGQYEDAETGLYYNRFRYYDPNAGSYISQDPIGLKGGNPTLYACVKDSNNEIDVCGLNVFWSGGVDAQNAARIFAKQKGD
;
A
#
# COMPACT_ATOMS: atom_id res chain seq x y z
N MET A 1 6.44 -42.97 6.17
CA MET A 1 7.52 -42.03 6.55
C MET A 1 7.73 -41.06 5.39
N CYS A 2 7.13 -39.91 5.45
CA CYS A 2 7.28 -38.89 4.40
C CYS A 2 8.45 -37.98 4.80
N ARG A 3 9.55 -38.01 4.04
CA ARG A 3 10.71 -37.14 4.25
C ARG A 3 10.27 -35.69 3.93
N LYS A 4 10.24 -34.83 4.94
CA LYS A 4 10.18 -33.36 4.73
C LYS A 4 11.46 -32.95 4.01
N SER A 5 11.39 -32.65 2.73
CA SER A 5 12.47 -32.00 2.01
C SER A 5 12.59 -30.58 2.58
N SER A 6 13.62 -30.32 3.36
CA SER A 6 13.99 -28.96 3.74
C SER A 6 14.44 -28.25 2.45
N ILE A 7 13.64 -27.31 1.98
CA ILE A 7 14.01 -26.42 0.89
C ILE A 7 15.24 -25.63 1.36
N ASN A 8 16.37 -25.75 0.66
CA ASN A 8 17.60 -25.06 1.01
C ASN A 8 17.41 -23.56 0.71
N LYS A 9 17.28 -22.76 1.77
CA LYS A 9 17.01 -21.32 1.75
C LYS A 9 18.07 -20.53 0.99
N GLU A 10 19.35 -20.88 1.15
CA GLU A 10 20.48 -20.25 0.45
C GLU A 10 20.43 -20.47 -1.06
N ARG A 11 19.96 -21.63 -1.52
CA ARG A 11 19.81 -21.94 -2.94
C ARG A 11 18.72 -21.09 -3.59
N LEU A 12 17.60 -20.86 -2.90
CA LEU A 12 16.51 -20.01 -3.38
C LEU A 12 16.92 -18.53 -3.44
N GLU A 13 17.71 -18.06 -2.47
CA GLU A 13 18.24 -16.69 -2.47
C GLU A 13 19.21 -16.44 -3.65
N THR A 14 20.01 -17.46 -3.99
CA THR A 14 21.02 -17.35 -5.04
C THR A 14 20.46 -17.57 -6.45
N GLU A 15 19.55 -18.54 -6.62
CA GLU A 15 19.05 -18.92 -7.95
C GLU A 15 17.83 -18.11 -8.41
N LEU A 16 16.99 -17.62 -7.48
CA LEU A 16 15.73 -16.94 -7.78
C LEU A 16 15.69 -15.48 -7.32
N GLY A 17 16.76 -14.97 -6.69
CA GLY A 17 16.81 -13.61 -6.16
C GLY A 17 15.79 -13.32 -5.05
N ILE A 18 15.23 -14.35 -4.42
CA ILE A 18 14.21 -14.22 -3.36
C ILE A 18 14.90 -13.93 -2.05
N ARG A 19 14.67 -12.77 -1.44
CA ARG A 19 15.17 -12.43 -0.11
C ARG A 19 14.14 -12.74 0.96
N PHE A 20 14.52 -13.52 1.97
CA PHE A 20 13.67 -13.87 3.10
C PHE A 20 14.01 -12.98 4.30
N ARG A 21 13.02 -12.27 4.86
CA ARG A 21 13.12 -11.66 6.18
C ARG A 21 12.10 -12.30 7.12
N ALA A 22 12.57 -12.90 8.21
CA ALA A 22 11.71 -13.37 9.29
C ALA A 22 11.68 -12.28 10.38
N TYR A 23 10.51 -11.72 10.65
CA TYR A 23 10.27 -10.93 11.85
C TYR A 23 9.75 -11.88 12.95
N GLY A 24 10.20 -11.69 14.20
CA GLY A 24 10.05 -12.63 15.32
C GLY A 24 8.64 -13.02 15.78
N THR A 25 7.61 -12.74 14.98
CA THR A 25 6.19 -13.02 15.28
C THR A 25 5.58 -14.11 14.40
N GLY A 26 6.38 -14.88 13.66
CA GLY A 26 5.88 -15.91 12.75
C GLY A 26 5.48 -15.41 11.36
N TRP A 27 5.59 -14.12 11.08
CA TRP A 27 5.40 -13.55 9.76
C TRP A 27 6.64 -13.80 8.88
N ARG A 28 6.44 -14.16 7.59
CA ARG A 28 7.51 -14.30 6.60
C ARG A 28 7.18 -13.52 5.34
N TYR A 29 8.17 -12.80 4.82
CA TYR A 29 8.07 -11.94 3.65
C TYR A 29 9.01 -12.44 2.56
N ASP A 30 8.47 -12.71 1.39
CA ASP A 30 9.22 -13.16 0.21
C ASP A 30 9.23 -12.02 -0.82
N TRP A 31 10.39 -11.70 -1.37
CA TRP A 31 10.60 -10.54 -2.24
C TRP A 31 11.01 -10.96 -3.65
N GLN A 32 10.55 -10.23 -4.66
CA GLN A 32 11.03 -10.35 -6.03
C GLN A 32 12.45 -9.79 -6.16
N SER A 33 13.14 -10.15 -7.26
CA SER A 33 14.51 -9.67 -7.54
C SER A 33 14.60 -8.15 -7.70
N ASP A 34 13.52 -7.51 -8.12
CA ASP A 34 13.40 -6.06 -8.26
C ASP A 34 13.10 -5.33 -6.93
N GLY A 35 12.95 -6.07 -5.82
CA GLY A 35 12.69 -5.54 -4.50
C GLY A 35 11.21 -5.38 -4.15
N MET A 36 10.29 -5.76 -5.03
CA MET A 36 8.85 -5.74 -4.73
C MET A 36 8.46 -6.94 -3.86
N LEU A 37 7.46 -6.76 -2.98
CA LEU A 37 6.96 -7.83 -2.11
C LEU A 37 6.17 -8.85 -2.93
N ALA A 38 6.64 -10.08 -3.01
CA ALA A 38 5.99 -11.14 -3.78
C ALA A 38 4.90 -11.83 -2.98
N ARG A 39 5.18 -12.10 -1.69
CA ARG A 39 4.30 -12.90 -0.85
C ARG A 39 4.53 -12.61 0.63
N VAL A 40 3.45 -12.72 1.40
CA VAL A 40 3.46 -12.71 2.86
C VAL A 40 2.87 -14.03 3.35
N VAL A 41 3.59 -14.74 4.22
CA VAL A 41 3.07 -15.89 4.94
C VAL A 41 2.75 -15.46 6.36
N ARG A 42 1.49 -15.60 6.74
CA ARG A 42 0.94 -15.23 8.04
C ARG A 42 1.30 -16.26 9.11
N PRO A 43 1.22 -15.92 10.42
CA PRO A 43 1.44 -16.88 11.51
C PRO A 43 0.49 -18.08 11.47
N ASP A 44 -0.72 -17.93 10.90
CA ASP A 44 -1.69 -19.02 10.71
C ASP A 44 -1.38 -19.93 9.50
N GLY A 45 -0.26 -19.69 8.82
CA GLY A 45 0.18 -20.43 7.63
C GLY A 45 -0.51 -20.01 6.32
N LYS A 46 -1.48 -19.12 6.36
CA LYS A 46 -2.11 -18.62 5.13
C LYS A 46 -1.17 -17.65 4.39
N GLU A 47 -1.31 -17.62 3.07
CA GLU A 47 -0.44 -16.82 2.21
C GLU A 47 -1.25 -15.72 1.53
N VAL A 48 -0.64 -14.52 1.45
CA VAL A 48 -1.09 -13.41 0.62
C VAL A 48 -0.05 -13.22 -0.47
N SER A 49 -0.45 -13.20 -1.74
CA SER A 49 0.47 -13.01 -2.87
C SER A 49 0.10 -11.77 -3.69
N PHE A 50 1.12 -11.18 -4.31
CA PHE A 50 1.01 -9.94 -5.04
C PHE A 50 1.61 -10.07 -6.44
N ALA A 51 1.01 -9.37 -7.42
CA ALA A 51 1.57 -9.24 -8.76
C ALA A 51 1.57 -7.76 -9.17
N TYR A 52 2.58 -7.40 -9.97
CA TYR A 52 2.83 -6.02 -10.39
C TYR A 52 2.97 -5.93 -11.90
N ASP A 53 2.67 -4.77 -12.45
CA ASP A 53 2.96 -4.46 -13.86
C ASP A 53 4.44 -4.05 -14.04
N ALA A 54 4.83 -3.79 -15.29
CA ALA A 54 6.20 -3.39 -15.63
C ALA A 54 6.62 -2.04 -15.00
N LEU A 55 5.67 -1.22 -14.56
CA LEU A 55 5.94 0.02 -13.83
C LEU A 55 5.99 -0.19 -12.30
N GLY A 56 5.83 -1.43 -11.81
CA GLY A 56 5.80 -1.80 -10.40
C GLY A 56 4.50 -1.41 -9.69
N ARG A 57 3.38 -1.14 -10.41
CA ARG A 57 2.07 -0.93 -9.81
C ARG A 57 1.42 -2.27 -9.52
N ARG A 58 0.86 -2.44 -8.32
CA ARG A 58 0.20 -3.68 -7.93
C ARG A 58 -1.07 -3.89 -8.74
N ILE A 59 -1.11 -4.92 -9.58
CA ILE A 59 -2.28 -5.25 -10.41
C ILE A 59 -3.12 -6.37 -9.81
N ARG A 60 -2.59 -7.11 -8.83
CA ARG A 60 -3.31 -8.23 -8.20
C ARG A 60 -2.85 -8.47 -6.77
N LYS A 61 -3.82 -8.82 -5.92
CA LYS A 61 -3.63 -9.36 -4.58
C LYS A 61 -4.49 -10.61 -4.43
N SER A 62 -3.92 -11.75 -4.01
CA SER A 62 -4.66 -12.99 -3.81
C SER A 62 -4.51 -13.47 -2.36
N PHE A 63 -5.64 -13.83 -1.73
CA PHE A 63 -5.72 -14.36 -0.38
C PHE A 63 -6.90 -15.32 -0.25
N ALA A 64 -6.68 -16.51 0.32
CA ALA A 64 -7.71 -17.49 0.66
C ALA A 64 -8.67 -17.84 -0.50
N GLY A 65 -8.15 -17.88 -1.73
CA GLY A 65 -8.93 -18.18 -2.93
C GLY A 65 -9.56 -16.97 -3.62
N THR A 66 -9.64 -15.83 -2.95
CA THR A 66 -10.16 -14.58 -3.54
C THR A 66 -9.01 -13.76 -4.13
N THR A 67 -9.20 -13.21 -5.33
CA THR A 67 -8.22 -12.36 -6.00
C THR A 67 -8.82 -10.97 -6.24
N THR A 68 -8.20 -9.95 -5.64
CA THR A 68 -8.50 -8.55 -5.93
C THR A 68 -7.64 -8.10 -7.11
N GLN A 69 -8.26 -7.52 -8.11
CA GLN A 69 -7.60 -6.93 -9.27
C GLN A 69 -7.65 -5.41 -9.19
N PHE A 70 -6.62 -4.76 -9.74
CA PHE A 70 -6.46 -3.30 -9.72
C PHE A 70 -6.14 -2.76 -11.11
N VAL A 71 -6.77 -1.65 -11.47
CA VAL A 71 -6.40 -0.79 -12.62
C VAL A 71 -6.00 0.57 -12.08
N TRP A 72 -5.01 1.17 -12.68
CA TRP A 72 -4.39 2.40 -12.22
C TRP A 72 -4.56 3.54 -13.21
N ASP A 73 -4.81 4.75 -12.67
CA ASP A 73 -4.61 6.00 -13.38
C ASP A 73 -3.33 6.67 -12.83
N GLY A 74 -2.28 6.69 -13.66
CA GLY A 74 -0.97 7.12 -13.19
C GLY A 74 -0.48 6.30 -11.99
N ASN A 75 -0.41 6.92 -10.82
CA ASN A 75 0.04 6.30 -9.57
C ASN A 75 -1.07 6.13 -8.51
N VAL A 76 -2.33 6.39 -8.87
CA VAL A 76 -3.49 6.14 -8.00
C VAL A 76 -4.31 4.97 -8.52
N PRO A 77 -4.89 4.13 -7.65
CA PRO A 77 -5.78 3.06 -8.08
C PRO A 77 -7.09 3.67 -8.61
N LEU A 78 -7.47 3.31 -9.83
CA LEU A 78 -8.71 3.77 -10.45
C LEU A 78 -9.85 2.79 -10.21
N HIS A 79 -9.62 1.49 -10.49
CA HIS A 79 -10.62 0.45 -10.30
C HIS A 79 -10.07 -0.69 -9.49
N GLU A 80 -10.96 -1.30 -8.68
CA GLU A 80 -10.69 -2.56 -8.02
C GLU A 80 -11.93 -3.43 -8.01
N TRP A 81 -11.75 -4.76 -8.11
CA TRP A 81 -12.82 -5.74 -8.03
C TRP A 81 -12.26 -7.11 -7.64
N THR A 82 -13.16 -8.00 -7.21
CA THR A 82 -12.90 -9.44 -7.09
C THR A 82 -13.85 -10.19 -8.00
N GLU A 83 -13.70 -11.51 -8.12
CA GLU A 83 -14.64 -12.36 -8.85
C GLU A 83 -16.05 -12.37 -8.23
N GLU A 84 -16.14 -12.04 -6.92
CA GLU A 84 -17.38 -12.09 -6.13
C GLU A 84 -17.92 -10.70 -5.78
N SER A 85 -17.16 -9.61 -6.02
CA SER A 85 -17.56 -8.24 -5.69
C SER A 85 -17.79 -7.39 -6.93
N GLU A 86 -18.69 -6.41 -6.78
CA GLU A 86 -18.86 -5.38 -7.77
C GLU A 86 -17.60 -4.52 -7.91
N MET A 87 -17.38 -4.00 -9.11
CA MET A 87 -16.27 -3.09 -9.37
C MET A 87 -16.47 -1.77 -8.61
N VAL A 88 -15.44 -1.40 -7.89
CA VAL A 88 -15.32 -0.09 -7.25
C VAL A 88 -14.43 0.80 -8.09
N THR A 89 -14.87 2.04 -8.32
CA THR A 89 -14.07 3.10 -8.93
C THR A 89 -13.75 4.15 -7.88
N TRP A 90 -12.46 4.44 -7.74
CA TRP A 90 -11.95 5.47 -6.86
C TRP A 90 -11.69 6.75 -7.65
N LEU A 91 -12.24 7.87 -7.19
CA LEU A 91 -11.93 9.19 -7.73
C LEU A 91 -11.00 9.90 -6.73
N PHE A 92 -9.98 10.54 -7.27
CA PHE A 92 -9.04 11.35 -6.52
C PHE A 92 -9.16 12.83 -6.93
N GLU A 93 -8.80 13.73 -6.04
CA GLU A 93 -8.63 15.13 -6.39
C GLU A 93 -7.56 15.25 -7.48
N GLN A 94 -7.78 16.18 -8.40
CA GLN A 94 -6.93 16.34 -9.58
C GLN A 94 -5.45 16.50 -9.18
N ASP A 95 -4.58 15.71 -9.79
CA ASP A 95 -3.12 15.75 -9.58
C ASP A 95 -2.67 15.49 -8.14
N THR A 96 -3.49 14.79 -7.34
CA THR A 96 -3.18 14.46 -5.95
C THR A 96 -3.35 12.96 -5.67
N PHE A 97 -3.03 12.54 -4.43
CA PHE A 97 -3.34 11.20 -3.90
C PHE A 97 -4.48 11.24 -2.87
N VAL A 98 -5.26 12.34 -2.86
CA VAL A 98 -6.39 12.54 -1.95
C VAL A 98 -7.63 11.89 -2.55
N PRO A 99 -8.20 10.84 -1.95
CA PRO A 99 -9.41 10.22 -2.46
C PRO A 99 -10.60 11.14 -2.22
N ALA A 100 -11.39 11.38 -3.27
CA ALA A 100 -12.54 12.29 -3.27
C ALA A 100 -13.88 11.53 -3.27
N ALA A 101 -13.97 10.39 -3.96
CA ALA A 101 -15.19 9.59 -3.99
C ALA A 101 -14.95 8.11 -4.26
N LYS A 102 -15.90 7.30 -3.80
CA LYS A 102 -16.06 5.87 -4.09
C LYS A 102 -17.33 5.68 -4.92
N LEU A 103 -17.21 5.10 -6.11
CA LEU A 103 -18.31 4.71 -6.96
C LEU A 103 -18.39 3.19 -7.03
N VAL A 104 -19.57 2.61 -6.85
CA VAL A 104 -19.81 1.17 -6.97
C VAL A 104 -20.59 0.91 -8.26
N ALA A 105 -20.33 -0.20 -8.93
CA ALA A 105 -20.97 -0.52 -10.21
C ALA A 105 -22.51 -0.58 -10.15
N ASN A 106 -23.10 -0.81 -8.95
CA ASN A 106 -24.54 -0.76 -8.71
C ASN A 106 -25.14 0.65 -8.74
N GLY A 107 -24.32 1.71 -8.92
CA GLY A 107 -24.73 3.11 -8.97
C GLY A 107 -24.65 3.84 -7.62
N GLU A 108 -24.19 3.19 -6.55
CA GLU A 108 -23.90 3.87 -5.29
C GLU A 108 -22.68 4.78 -5.44
N CYS A 109 -22.75 5.94 -4.79
CA CYS A 109 -21.68 6.93 -4.78
C CYS A 109 -21.53 7.47 -3.35
N PHE A 110 -20.28 7.52 -2.89
CA PHE A 110 -19.94 8.03 -1.57
C PHE A 110 -18.87 9.10 -1.71
N PHE A 111 -19.09 10.24 -1.05
CA PHE A 111 -18.14 11.36 -1.03
C PHE A 111 -17.22 11.23 0.17
N ILE A 112 -15.92 11.42 -0.06
CA ILE A 112 -14.88 11.24 0.95
C ILE A 112 -14.45 12.63 1.42
N VAL A 113 -14.38 12.82 2.73
CA VAL A 113 -13.86 14.03 3.37
C VAL A 113 -12.53 13.68 4.03
N SER A 114 -11.50 14.40 3.63
CA SER A 114 -10.12 14.23 4.11
C SER A 114 -9.72 15.39 5.04
N ASP A 115 -8.70 15.15 5.86
CA ASP A 115 -8.04 16.19 6.65
C ASP A 115 -7.13 17.07 5.76
N TYR A 116 -6.40 18.01 6.38
CA TYR A 116 -5.50 18.93 5.69
C TYR A 116 -4.27 18.27 5.06
N LEU A 117 -3.94 17.03 5.46
CA LEU A 117 -2.90 16.20 4.85
C LEU A 117 -3.44 15.26 3.77
N GLY A 118 -4.75 15.32 3.48
CA GLY A 118 -5.41 14.45 2.53
C GLY A 118 -5.68 13.03 3.05
N THR A 119 -5.63 12.84 4.37
CA THR A 119 -6.02 11.57 5.01
C THR A 119 -7.54 11.47 5.06
N PRO A 120 -8.18 10.42 4.51
CA PRO A 120 -9.61 10.25 4.60
C PRO A 120 -10.07 10.13 6.04
N MET A 121 -11.08 10.91 6.43
CA MET A 121 -11.62 10.93 7.79
C MET A 121 -13.06 10.43 7.85
N GLN A 122 -13.87 10.77 6.87
CA GLN A 122 -15.29 10.45 6.82
C GLN A 122 -15.76 10.18 5.39
N ALA A 123 -16.85 9.41 5.24
CA ALA A 123 -17.53 9.27 3.97
C ALA A 123 -19.06 9.43 4.16
N TYR A 124 -19.68 10.01 3.14
CA TYR A 124 -21.09 10.34 3.12
C TYR A 124 -21.73 9.78 1.85
N ASP A 125 -22.98 9.33 1.96
CA ASP A 125 -23.78 8.92 0.81
C ASP A 125 -24.37 10.13 0.05
N LYS A 126 -25.18 9.86 -0.99
CA LYS A 126 -25.86 10.90 -1.80
C LYS A 126 -26.92 11.69 -1.01
N GLN A 127 -27.41 11.18 0.12
CA GLN A 127 -28.36 11.82 0.99
C GLN A 127 -27.68 12.76 2.00
N GLY A 128 -26.37 12.65 2.13
CA GLY A 128 -25.57 13.38 3.12
C GLY A 128 -25.47 12.67 4.46
N ASP A 129 -25.89 11.40 4.52
CA ASP A 129 -25.74 10.59 5.71
C ASP A 129 -24.31 10.04 5.82
N LYS A 130 -23.71 10.17 7.02
CA LYS A 130 -22.37 9.65 7.27
C LYS A 130 -22.41 8.12 7.33
N VAL A 131 -21.73 7.46 6.38
CA VAL A 131 -21.67 6.01 6.24
C VAL A 131 -20.39 5.39 6.78
N TRP A 132 -19.34 6.20 6.94
CA TRP A 132 -18.05 5.72 7.40
C TRP A 132 -17.24 6.83 8.08
N GLU A 133 -16.40 6.44 9.03
CA GLU A 133 -15.37 7.31 9.64
C GLU A 133 -14.15 6.50 10.05
N GLN A 134 -12.98 7.15 10.05
CA GLN A 134 -11.77 6.61 10.66
C GLN A 134 -11.08 7.64 11.54
N GLU A 135 -10.31 7.13 12.48
CA GLU A 135 -9.40 7.90 13.32
C GLU A 135 -8.07 7.15 13.37
N LEU A 136 -7.01 7.79 12.93
CA LEU A 136 -5.66 7.22 12.92
C LEU A 136 -4.83 7.79 14.08
N ASP A 137 -3.89 7.00 14.58
CA ASP A 137 -2.82 7.50 15.44
C ASP A 137 -1.65 8.06 14.59
N ILE A 138 -0.62 8.58 15.25
CA ILE A 138 0.56 9.18 14.58
C ILE A 138 1.34 8.22 13.69
N TYR A 139 1.10 6.91 13.81
CA TYR A 139 1.70 5.87 12.97
C TYR A 139 0.74 5.36 11.90
N GLY A 140 -0.45 5.94 11.78
CA GLY A 140 -1.48 5.53 10.83
C GLY A 140 -2.30 4.32 11.26
N ARG A 141 -2.16 3.83 12.51
CA ARG A 141 -2.99 2.73 13.02
C ARG A 141 -4.40 3.22 13.28
N GLN A 142 -5.36 2.43 12.87
CA GLN A 142 -6.76 2.73 13.14
C GLN A 142 -7.07 2.56 14.64
N ARG A 143 -7.62 3.59 15.27
CA ARG A 143 -8.00 3.59 16.69
C ARG A 143 -9.32 2.91 16.99
N LYS A 144 -10.23 2.91 16.02
CA LYS A 144 -11.51 2.21 16.07
C LYS A 144 -11.45 0.97 15.21
N GLN A 145 -12.43 0.06 15.35
CA GLN A 145 -12.46 -1.17 14.54
C GLN A 145 -12.37 -0.86 13.04
N PRO A 146 -11.48 -1.56 12.30
CA PRO A 146 -11.33 -1.33 10.88
C PRO A 146 -12.62 -1.65 10.14
N SER A 147 -13.05 -0.74 9.28
CA SER A 147 -14.10 -0.98 8.31
C SER A 147 -13.46 -1.18 6.95
N ALA A 148 -13.77 -2.29 6.29
CA ALA A 148 -13.33 -2.57 4.92
C ALA A 148 -13.93 -1.62 3.86
N PHE A 149 -14.70 -0.62 4.29
CA PHE A 149 -15.38 0.29 3.40
C PHE A 149 -14.41 1.17 2.59
N LEU A 150 -13.34 1.67 3.21
CA LEU A 150 -12.34 2.52 2.61
C LEU A 150 -10.93 2.05 3.02
N PRO A 151 -10.09 1.63 2.05
CA PRO A 151 -8.78 1.07 2.37
C PRO A 151 -7.68 2.13 2.54
N PHE A 152 -7.95 3.40 2.19
CA PHE A 152 -6.92 4.44 2.20
C PHE A 152 -6.59 4.91 3.61
N LYS A 153 -5.29 5.14 3.85
CA LYS A 153 -4.72 5.69 5.09
C LYS A 153 -4.08 7.05 4.80
N TYR A 154 -2.81 7.28 5.13
CA TYR A 154 -2.13 8.47 4.66
C TYR A 154 -2.07 8.48 3.13
N GLN A 155 -1.87 9.64 2.50
CA GLN A 155 -1.82 9.76 1.06
C GLN A 155 -0.89 8.72 0.42
N GLY A 156 -1.38 8.01 -0.60
CA GLY A 156 -0.67 6.95 -1.30
C GLY A 156 -0.68 5.58 -0.60
N GLN A 157 -1.22 5.48 0.62
CA GLN A 157 -1.28 4.22 1.37
C GLN A 157 -2.62 3.51 1.18
N TYR A 158 -2.55 2.21 0.87
CA TYR A 158 -3.68 1.30 0.75
C TYR A 158 -3.51 0.14 1.73
N GLU A 159 -4.44 -0.02 2.67
CA GLU A 159 -4.42 -1.08 3.68
C GLU A 159 -4.72 -2.45 3.07
N ASP A 160 -3.88 -3.41 3.38
CA ASP A 160 -4.12 -4.84 3.16
C ASP A 160 -4.57 -5.47 4.48
N ALA A 161 -5.88 -5.57 4.68
CA ALA A 161 -6.48 -6.06 5.93
C ALA A 161 -5.97 -7.46 6.32
N GLU A 162 -5.59 -8.28 5.35
CA GLU A 162 -5.10 -9.63 5.54
C GLU A 162 -3.72 -9.66 6.22
N THR A 163 -2.90 -8.63 5.99
CA THR A 163 -1.53 -8.53 6.52
C THR A 163 -1.37 -7.45 7.56
N GLY A 164 -2.28 -6.46 7.58
CA GLY A 164 -2.16 -5.24 8.37
C GLY A 164 -1.09 -4.27 7.84
N LEU A 165 -0.49 -4.58 6.68
CA LEU A 165 0.46 -3.70 6.01
C LEU A 165 -0.27 -2.70 5.10
N TYR A 166 0.37 -1.54 4.87
CA TYR A 166 -0.11 -0.55 3.91
C TYR A 166 0.78 -0.56 2.67
N TYR A 167 0.21 -0.91 1.53
CA TYR A 167 0.86 -0.80 0.24
C TYR A 167 1.03 0.67 -0.11
N ASN A 168 2.26 1.13 -0.24
CA ASN A 168 2.61 2.49 -0.60
C ASN A 168 3.50 2.49 -1.85
N ARG A 169 2.91 2.11 -2.96
CA ARG A 169 3.51 2.07 -4.31
C ARG A 169 4.78 1.21 -4.40
N PHE A 170 5.93 1.69 -3.94
CA PHE A 170 7.22 0.99 -4.03
C PHE A 170 7.61 0.24 -2.76
N ARG A 171 6.95 0.52 -1.64
CA ARG A 171 7.21 -0.11 -0.35
C ARG A 171 5.91 -0.52 0.35
N TYR A 172 6.07 -1.32 1.38
CA TYR A 172 5.00 -1.65 2.32
C TYR A 172 5.33 -1.09 3.69
N TYR A 173 4.39 -0.36 4.25
CA TYR A 173 4.48 0.25 5.56
C TYR A 173 3.82 -0.63 6.61
N ASP A 174 4.48 -0.81 7.76
CA ASP A 174 3.92 -1.46 8.94
C ASP A 174 3.54 -0.39 9.97
N PRO A 175 2.25 -0.14 10.18
CA PRO A 175 1.80 0.86 11.15
C PRO A 175 2.11 0.46 12.59
N ASN A 176 2.35 -0.82 12.89
CA ASN A 176 2.75 -1.27 14.24
C ASN A 176 4.22 -0.95 14.54
N ALA A 177 5.05 -0.98 13.53
CA ALA A 177 6.46 -0.60 13.62
C ALA A 177 6.69 0.90 13.37
N GLY A 178 5.73 1.59 12.75
CA GLY A 178 5.87 2.99 12.31
C GLY A 178 6.92 3.17 11.21
N SER A 179 7.16 2.14 10.40
CA SER A 179 8.24 2.13 9.41
C SER A 179 7.92 1.22 8.22
N TYR A 180 8.66 1.39 7.13
CA TYR A 180 8.62 0.46 6.01
C TYR A 180 9.29 -0.86 6.35
N ILE A 181 8.79 -1.97 5.78
CA ILE A 181 9.35 -3.32 5.98
C ILE A 181 10.53 -3.63 5.04
N SER A 182 10.84 -2.73 4.10
CA SER A 182 11.98 -2.83 3.18
C SER A 182 12.80 -1.54 3.18
N GLN A 183 14.06 -1.65 2.74
CA GLN A 183 14.90 -0.48 2.55
C GLN A 183 14.39 0.40 1.41
N ASP A 184 14.66 1.69 1.51
CA ASP A 184 14.35 2.64 0.45
C ASP A 184 15.14 2.30 -0.82
N PRO A 185 14.49 2.08 -1.98
CA PRO A 185 15.18 1.79 -3.23
C PRO A 185 16.12 2.90 -3.70
N ILE A 186 15.85 4.15 -3.32
CA ILE A 186 16.71 5.31 -3.63
C ILE A 186 17.69 5.64 -2.49
N GLY A 187 17.68 4.85 -1.42
CA GLY A 187 18.58 5.00 -0.29
C GLY A 187 18.36 6.31 0.47
N LEU A 188 19.45 6.90 0.98
CA LEU A 188 19.40 8.16 1.73
C LEU A 188 19.05 9.38 0.87
N LYS A 189 18.94 9.24 -0.45
CA LYS A 189 18.47 10.32 -1.35
C LYS A 189 17.01 10.71 -1.09
N GLY A 190 16.22 9.82 -0.46
CA GLY A 190 14.84 10.11 -0.02
C GLY A 190 14.73 11.16 1.08
N GLY A 191 15.86 11.66 1.60
CA GLY A 191 15.86 12.71 2.63
C GLY A 191 15.58 12.22 4.04
N ASN A 192 15.35 10.94 4.25
CA ASN A 192 15.09 10.33 5.54
C ASN A 192 16.39 9.96 6.27
N PRO A 193 16.41 10.04 7.62
CA PRO A 193 17.61 9.70 8.41
C PRO A 193 17.92 8.21 8.44
N THR A 194 16.94 7.36 8.12
CA THR A 194 17.07 5.91 8.05
C THR A 194 16.49 5.36 6.75
N LEU A 195 16.98 4.20 6.31
CA LEU A 195 16.50 3.54 5.09
C LEU A 195 15.07 2.98 5.21
N TYR A 196 14.48 2.97 6.39
CA TYR A 196 13.16 2.40 6.68
C TYR A 196 12.12 3.45 7.10
N ALA A 197 12.54 4.70 7.33
CA ALA A 197 11.62 5.76 7.76
C ALA A 197 10.60 6.08 6.65
N CYS A 198 9.37 6.41 7.09
CA CYS A 198 8.34 6.98 6.24
C CYS A 198 8.52 8.51 6.17
N VAL A 199 8.18 9.19 7.24
CA VAL A 199 8.32 10.64 7.38
C VAL A 199 8.95 10.96 8.73
N LYS A 200 9.47 12.19 8.90
CA LYS A 200 10.02 12.67 10.18
C LYS A 200 8.92 13.25 11.07
N ASP A 201 7.97 13.95 10.45
CA ASP A 201 6.85 14.60 11.13
C ASP A 201 5.54 14.30 10.37
N SER A 202 4.77 13.36 10.91
CA SER A 202 3.47 12.94 10.34
C SER A 202 2.39 14.03 10.40
N ASN A 203 2.65 15.19 11.05
CA ASN A 203 1.72 16.30 11.03
C ASN A 203 1.93 17.25 9.84
N ASN A 204 3.07 17.19 9.17
CA ASN A 204 3.43 18.14 8.12
C ASN A 204 3.99 17.47 6.85
N GLU A 205 4.38 16.21 6.93
CA GLU A 205 5.06 15.50 5.86
C GLU A 205 4.25 14.28 5.40
N ILE A 206 4.30 14.01 4.10
CA ILE A 206 3.68 12.84 3.46
C ILE A 206 4.70 12.13 2.57
N ASP A 207 4.56 10.81 2.44
CA ASP A 207 5.33 9.98 1.49
C ASP A 207 4.36 9.20 0.60
N VAL A 208 3.94 9.80 -0.48
CA VAL A 208 2.86 9.28 -1.36
C VAL A 208 3.27 8.06 -2.19
N CYS A 209 4.57 7.81 -2.33
CA CYS A 209 5.08 6.70 -3.15
C CYS A 209 5.98 5.74 -2.38
N GLY A 210 6.23 5.97 -1.11
CA GLY A 210 7.19 5.16 -0.36
C GLY A 210 8.65 5.37 -0.79
N LEU A 211 9.05 6.60 -1.16
CA LEU A 211 10.41 6.93 -1.63
C LEU A 211 10.94 8.25 -1.07
N ASN A 212 10.14 9.31 -1.13
CA ASN A 212 10.53 10.66 -0.78
C ASN A 212 9.50 11.29 0.15
N VAL A 213 9.97 12.15 1.02
CA VAL A 213 9.13 12.97 1.89
C VAL A 213 8.75 14.27 1.18
N PHE A 214 7.47 14.63 1.24
CA PHE A 214 6.94 15.89 0.71
C PHE A 214 6.28 16.68 1.85
N TRP A 215 6.43 18.01 1.80
CA TRP A 215 5.71 18.92 2.67
C TRP A 215 4.28 19.15 2.17
N SER A 216 3.33 19.24 3.08
CA SER A 216 1.89 19.42 2.77
C SER A 216 1.50 20.69 1.99
N GLY A 217 2.46 21.47 1.51
CA GLY A 217 2.25 22.66 0.67
C GLY A 217 3.06 22.67 -0.63
N GLY A 218 3.76 21.58 -0.94
CA GLY A 218 4.64 21.48 -2.11
C GLY A 218 4.00 20.69 -3.25
N VAL A 219 3.83 21.35 -4.38
CA VAL A 219 3.51 20.72 -5.67
C VAL A 219 4.62 19.73 -5.97
N ASP A 220 4.28 18.45 -6.19
CA ASP A 220 5.04 17.53 -7.03
C ASP A 220 5.31 16.11 -6.54
N ALA A 221 4.34 15.49 -5.90
CA ALA A 221 4.34 14.02 -5.74
C ALA A 221 4.38 13.29 -7.11
N GLN A 222 3.80 13.90 -8.16
CA GLN A 222 3.84 13.34 -9.52
C GLN A 222 5.21 13.47 -10.18
N ASN A 223 5.95 14.55 -9.93
CA ASN A 223 7.30 14.70 -10.47
C ASN A 223 8.30 13.75 -9.82
N ALA A 224 8.15 13.41 -8.56
CA ALA A 224 8.98 12.39 -7.91
C ALA A 224 8.76 11.01 -8.54
N ALA A 225 7.51 10.63 -8.82
CA ALA A 225 7.21 9.38 -9.51
C ALA A 225 7.74 9.38 -10.97
N ARG A 226 7.70 10.55 -11.66
CA ARG A 226 8.30 10.71 -13.00
C ARG A 226 9.83 10.65 -13.00
N ILE A 227 10.48 11.20 -11.99
CA ILE A 227 11.95 11.15 -11.85
C ILE A 227 12.39 9.71 -11.63
N PHE A 228 11.66 8.94 -10.80
CA PHE A 228 11.99 7.54 -10.57
C PHE A 228 11.72 6.64 -11.78
N ALA A 229 10.63 6.87 -12.52
CA ALA A 229 10.36 6.14 -13.76
C ALA A 229 11.44 6.39 -14.84
N LYS A 230 12.01 7.60 -14.88
CA LYS A 230 13.16 7.93 -15.75
C LYS A 230 14.46 7.25 -15.32
N GLN A 231 14.68 7.06 -14.02
CA GLN A 231 15.90 6.42 -13.49
C GLN A 231 15.93 4.89 -13.64
N LYS A 232 14.75 4.25 -13.84
CA LYS A 232 14.67 2.80 -14.15
C LYS A 232 14.66 2.47 -15.64
N GLY A 233 14.64 3.48 -16.51
CA GLY A 233 14.57 3.34 -17.96
C GLY A 233 15.88 3.68 -18.70
N ASP A 234 16.97 3.97 -17.97
CA ASP A 234 18.33 4.17 -18.51
C ASP A 234 19.23 3.00 -18.14
#